data_503253694408b14d973f87f10881a160
#
_entry.id   503253694408b14d973f87f10881a160
#
_cell.length_a   1.000
_cell.length_b   1.000
_cell.length_c   1.000
_cell.angle_alpha   90.00
_cell.angle_beta   90.00
_cell.angle_gamma   90.00
#
_symmetry.space_group_name_H-M   'P 1'
#
loop_
_entity.id
_entity.type
_entity.pdbx_description
1 polymer ?
#
loop_
_entity_poly.entity_id
_entity_poly.type
_entity_poly.pdbx_seq_one_letter_code
_entity_poly.pdbx_strand_id
1 'polypeptide(L)'
;MSHERAARRPRTYLNIDFDKKDHAKRHGAQWDAQRKSWYVLGDVPAELVNYVAPDRLQASLARLGATLAADAAERAKSSLRRPPPGDEQADFFVPSLYDVATKDSRSIMDVAVFRLSKKDKRAGETIRYDLTDGYVEVKAGPDGMASVWDYDIVLMAISHLTEAMNRYRDGRGEKPGLTFRPHVSEILKFCRRSDGGRQYEEIEGALDRLKNTTIKIVRTTRKGRGSRLMREAQAEGLIGNYKTVSYADTGRVAMVEVEIPGWIYREVVEAENPEVLTVHPAFFLIEPGIGRFLYRVARRAAGKGEARWAFRTIYERSGSAGTFKEFCRLLRGIIAVNDLPEYGLSEVQGKEGPILVMAYRDAVPSIESAQVEGG
;
A
#
# COMPACT_ATOMS: atom_id res chain seq x y z
N MET A 1 21.32 20.58 -65.89
CA MET A 1 21.76 21.67 -64.97
C MET A 1 20.89 21.65 -63.71
N SER A 2 21.41 21.03 -62.70
CA SER A 2 20.70 20.83 -61.39
C SER A 2 20.99 22.04 -60.52
N HIS A 3 19.97 22.83 -60.22
CA HIS A 3 20.06 23.91 -59.23
C HIS A 3 20.05 23.28 -57.82
N GLU A 4 21.22 23.15 -57.23
CA GLU A 4 21.42 22.86 -55.79
C GLU A 4 20.82 24.03 -54.98
N ARG A 5 19.69 23.80 -54.30
CA ARG A 5 19.14 24.73 -53.30
C ARG A 5 20.12 24.75 -52.11
N ALA A 6 20.90 25.83 -52.02
CA ALA A 6 21.73 26.09 -50.84
C ALA A 6 20.88 26.02 -49.56
N ALA A 7 21.20 25.11 -48.66
CA ALA A 7 20.53 24.95 -47.37
C ALA A 7 20.60 26.28 -46.59
N ARG A 8 19.46 26.88 -46.28
CA ARG A 8 19.41 28.12 -45.47
C ARG A 8 19.99 27.81 -44.08
N ARG A 9 21.06 28.48 -43.73
CA ARG A 9 21.67 28.36 -42.38
C ARG A 9 20.62 28.69 -41.30
N PRO A 10 20.51 27.92 -40.22
CA PRO A 10 19.53 28.17 -39.18
C PRO A 10 19.83 29.52 -38.48
N ARG A 11 18.75 30.18 -37.99
CA ARG A 11 18.87 31.43 -37.22
C ARG A 11 18.82 31.11 -35.75
N THR A 12 19.87 31.51 -34.98
CA THR A 12 19.87 31.44 -33.53
C THR A 12 19.65 32.85 -32.96
N TYR A 13 18.56 33.02 -32.18
CA TYR A 13 18.18 34.32 -31.62
C TYR A 13 18.90 34.57 -30.30
N LEU A 14 19.30 35.84 -30.07
CA LEU A 14 20.11 36.30 -28.96
C LEU A 14 19.32 37.29 -28.08
N ASN A 15 19.44 37.19 -26.78
CA ASN A 15 18.89 38.16 -25.83
C ASN A 15 19.98 39.18 -25.46
N ILE A 16 20.04 40.28 -26.20
CA ILE A 16 21.08 41.30 -26.11
C ILE A 16 20.43 42.62 -25.70
N ASP A 17 20.89 43.21 -24.61
CA ASP A 17 20.48 44.52 -24.15
C ASP A 17 20.96 45.62 -25.12
N PHE A 18 20.25 46.73 -25.17
CA PHE A 18 20.48 47.81 -26.14
C PHE A 18 21.89 48.42 -26.03
N ASP A 19 22.45 48.48 -24.87
CA ASP A 19 23.83 48.97 -24.57
C ASP A 19 24.91 48.05 -25.18
N LYS A 20 24.63 46.78 -25.41
CA LYS A 20 25.57 45.80 -25.98
C LYS A 20 25.38 45.58 -27.51
N LYS A 21 24.53 46.35 -28.17
CA LYS A 21 24.23 46.22 -29.60
C LYS A 21 25.46 46.26 -30.50
N ASP A 22 26.44 47.12 -30.17
CA ASP A 22 27.66 47.31 -30.98
C ASP A 22 28.65 46.14 -30.77
N HIS A 23 28.65 45.51 -29.62
CA HIS A 23 29.36 44.27 -29.38
C HIS A 23 28.74 43.13 -30.23
N ALA A 24 27.42 42.97 -30.21
CA ALA A 24 26.73 41.96 -31.02
C ALA A 24 26.99 42.08 -32.52
N LYS A 25 26.92 43.33 -33.05
CA LYS A 25 27.21 43.61 -34.44
C LYS A 25 28.63 43.24 -34.87
N ARG A 26 29.61 43.55 -34.02
CA ARG A 26 31.02 43.21 -34.28
C ARG A 26 31.28 41.74 -34.38
N HIS A 27 30.46 40.91 -33.70
CA HIS A 27 30.55 39.46 -33.74
C HIS A 27 29.50 38.80 -34.66
N GLY A 28 28.99 39.55 -35.67
CA GLY A 28 28.18 39.01 -36.76
C GLY A 28 26.69 38.84 -36.49
N ALA A 29 26.16 39.38 -35.38
CA ALA A 29 24.74 39.37 -35.09
C ALA A 29 23.99 40.36 -35.99
N GLN A 30 22.82 39.97 -36.47
CA GLN A 30 21.89 40.78 -37.31
C GLN A 30 20.60 41.05 -36.54
N TRP A 31 19.96 42.16 -36.85
CA TRP A 31 18.69 42.54 -36.23
C TRP A 31 17.50 42.06 -37.04
N ASP A 32 16.61 41.32 -36.41
CA ASP A 32 15.32 40.93 -36.98
C ASP A 32 14.24 41.93 -36.54
N ALA A 33 13.80 42.80 -37.46
CA ALA A 33 12.83 43.85 -37.17
C ALA A 33 11.43 43.30 -36.86
N GLN A 34 11.06 42.12 -37.40
CA GLN A 34 9.76 41.49 -37.14
C GLN A 34 9.71 40.91 -35.74
N ARG A 35 10.78 40.25 -35.29
CA ARG A 35 10.87 39.64 -33.95
C ARG A 35 11.45 40.59 -32.91
N LYS A 36 11.91 41.77 -33.32
CA LYS A 36 12.58 42.75 -32.43
C LYS A 36 13.69 42.09 -31.60
N SER A 37 14.51 41.28 -32.24
CA SER A 37 15.56 40.50 -31.57
C SER A 37 16.79 40.37 -32.45
N TRP A 38 17.96 40.20 -31.81
CA TRP A 38 19.21 39.93 -32.52
C TRP A 38 19.29 38.42 -32.84
N TYR A 39 19.94 38.06 -33.97
CA TYR A 39 20.18 36.69 -34.38
C TYR A 39 21.52 36.53 -35.10
N VAL A 40 22.07 35.33 -35.08
CA VAL A 40 23.20 34.91 -35.89
C VAL A 40 22.79 33.80 -36.85
N LEU A 41 23.47 33.69 -38.00
CA LEU A 41 23.23 32.65 -39.01
C LEU A 41 24.30 31.56 -38.89
N GLY A 42 23.89 30.31 -38.65
CA GLY A 42 24.81 29.17 -38.43
C GLY A 42 25.32 29.08 -37.03
N ASP A 43 26.62 28.77 -36.84
CA ASP A 43 27.23 28.58 -35.56
C ASP A 43 27.32 29.91 -34.77
N VAL A 44 27.03 29.85 -33.47
CA VAL A 44 27.08 31.02 -32.59
C VAL A 44 28.53 31.29 -32.20
N PRO A 45 29.09 32.52 -32.47
CA PRO A 45 30.42 32.90 -32.01
C PRO A 45 30.56 32.76 -30.49
N ALA A 46 31.74 32.35 -30.02
CA ALA A 46 32.00 32.08 -28.59
C ALA A 46 31.66 33.31 -27.72
N GLU A 47 31.89 34.52 -28.18
CA GLU A 47 31.61 35.79 -27.51
C GLU A 47 30.09 36.07 -27.38
N LEU A 48 29.24 35.38 -28.16
CA LEU A 48 27.79 35.57 -28.16
C LEU A 48 27.04 34.38 -27.54
N VAL A 49 27.72 33.30 -27.17
CA VAL A 49 27.08 32.10 -26.60
C VAL A 49 26.26 32.42 -25.33
N ASN A 50 26.76 33.29 -24.47
CA ASN A 50 26.09 33.71 -23.23
C ASN A 50 24.79 34.53 -23.47
N TYR A 51 24.56 34.99 -24.70
CA TYR A 51 23.38 35.76 -25.12
C TYR A 51 22.38 34.92 -25.92
N VAL A 52 22.65 33.65 -26.13
CA VAL A 52 21.69 32.77 -26.78
C VAL A 52 20.43 32.74 -25.92
N ALA A 53 19.33 33.31 -26.46
CA ALA A 53 18.04 33.26 -25.78
C ALA A 53 17.62 31.80 -25.68
N PRO A 54 17.49 31.25 -24.47
CA PRO A 54 16.90 29.92 -24.32
C PRO A 54 15.52 29.99 -24.97
N ASP A 55 15.27 29.11 -25.92
CA ASP A 55 13.95 29.02 -26.51
C ASP A 55 12.96 28.86 -25.38
N ARG A 56 12.05 29.81 -25.19
CA ARG A 56 11.08 29.82 -24.08
C ARG A 56 10.29 28.52 -24.01
N LEU A 57 10.06 27.91 -25.18
CA LEU A 57 9.42 26.61 -25.27
C LEU A 57 10.34 25.49 -24.72
N GLN A 58 11.63 25.48 -25.11
CA GLN A 58 12.60 24.49 -24.58
C GLN A 58 12.86 24.69 -23.09
N ALA A 59 12.95 25.91 -22.61
CA ALA A 59 13.07 26.20 -21.19
C ALA A 59 11.82 25.80 -20.40
N SER A 60 10.63 25.98 -20.96
CA SER A 60 9.37 25.54 -20.37
C SER A 60 9.26 24.01 -20.37
N LEU A 61 9.63 23.35 -21.46
CA LEU A 61 9.66 21.89 -21.57
C LEU A 61 10.71 21.28 -20.63
N ALA A 62 11.87 21.89 -20.51
CA ALA A 62 12.90 21.44 -19.57
C ALA A 62 12.45 21.58 -18.10
N ARG A 63 11.79 22.71 -17.75
CA ARG A 63 11.19 22.88 -16.41
C ARG A 63 10.10 21.86 -16.13
N LEU A 64 9.19 21.64 -17.09
CA LEU A 64 8.14 20.64 -16.98
C LEU A 64 8.74 19.24 -16.84
N GLY A 65 9.75 18.90 -17.66
CA GLY A 65 10.49 17.63 -17.55
C GLY A 65 11.18 17.45 -16.22
N ALA A 66 11.82 18.49 -15.67
CA ALA A 66 12.43 18.45 -14.35
C ALA A 66 11.40 18.27 -13.22
N THR A 67 10.25 18.95 -13.32
CA THR A 67 9.14 18.78 -12.36
C THR A 67 8.57 17.37 -12.42
N LEU A 68 8.33 16.83 -13.62
CA LEU A 68 7.83 15.47 -13.81
C LEU A 68 8.84 14.42 -13.33
N ALA A 69 10.14 14.66 -13.53
CA ALA A 69 11.20 13.78 -13.04
C ALA A 69 11.33 13.83 -11.50
N ALA A 70 11.21 15.01 -10.90
CA ALA A 70 11.19 15.17 -9.45
C ALA A 70 9.97 14.48 -8.83
N ASP A 71 8.78 14.69 -9.38
CA ASP A 71 7.54 14.00 -8.98
C ASP A 71 7.64 12.48 -9.14
N ALA A 72 8.27 11.98 -10.21
CA ALA A 72 8.49 10.56 -10.43
C ALA A 72 9.50 9.98 -9.43
N ALA A 73 10.55 10.73 -9.09
CA ALA A 73 11.55 10.34 -8.09
C ALA A 73 10.95 10.33 -6.67
N GLU A 74 10.07 11.30 -6.36
CA GLU A 74 9.35 11.34 -5.09
C GLU A 74 8.32 10.21 -4.99
N ARG A 75 7.57 9.92 -6.08
CA ARG A 75 6.68 8.75 -6.16
C ARG A 75 7.41 7.42 -6.01
N ALA A 76 8.63 7.31 -6.54
CA ALA A 76 9.46 6.11 -6.40
C ALA A 76 9.98 5.91 -4.96
N LYS A 77 9.98 6.97 -4.14
CA LYS A 77 10.38 6.91 -2.73
C LYS A 77 9.22 6.62 -1.78
N SER A 78 7.97 6.94 -2.14
CA SER A 78 6.81 6.67 -1.29
C SER A 78 6.35 5.23 -1.41
N SER A 79 6.04 4.61 -0.27
CA SER A 79 5.37 3.31 -0.22
C SER A 79 3.85 3.43 -0.32
N LEU A 80 3.31 4.65 -0.30
CA LEU A 80 1.88 4.91 -0.42
C LEU A 80 1.52 5.33 -1.85
N ARG A 81 0.52 4.67 -2.44
CA ARG A 81 -0.09 5.13 -3.68
C ARG A 81 -1.00 6.33 -3.44
N ARG A 82 -1.21 7.13 -4.46
CA ARG A 82 -2.20 8.20 -4.40
C ARG A 82 -3.61 7.61 -4.31
N PRO A 83 -4.49 8.19 -3.48
CA PRO A 83 -5.90 7.82 -3.48
C PRO A 83 -6.53 8.08 -4.87
N PRO A 84 -7.56 7.33 -5.25
CA PRO A 84 -8.27 7.59 -6.50
C PRO A 84 -8.96 8.97 -6.49
N PRO A 85 -9.20 9.59 -7.65
CA PRO A 85 -9.97 10.82 -7.74
C PRO A 85 -11.34 10.66 -7.07
N GLY A 86 -11.76 11.63 -6.28
CA GLY A 86 -13.03 11.58 -5.52
C GLY A 86 -12.97 10.80 -4.20
N ASP A 87 -11.81 10.32 -3.80
CA ASP A 87 -11.56 9.71 -2.49
C ASP A 87 -11.25 10.79 -1.41
N GLU A 88 -11.30 12.05 -1.79
CA GLU A 88 -11.32 13.16 -0.83
C GLU A 88 -12.59 13.02 0.01
N GLN A 89 -12.39 12.89 1.31
CA GLN A 89 -13.46 12.77 2.29
C GLN A 89 -14.43 13.95 2.09
N ALA A 90 -15.54 13.69 1.40
CA ALA A 90 -16.58 14.70 1.29
C ALA A 90 -17.14 14.91 2.69
N ASP A 91 -17.21 16.17 3.13
CA ASP A 91 -17.80 16.62 4.42
C ASP A 91 -19.30 16.29 4.56
N PHE A 92 -19.83 15.35 3.78
CA PHE A 92 -21.21 14.94 3.80
C PHE A 92 -21.40 13.61 4.52
N PHE A 93 -21.95 13.73 5.70
CA PHE A 93 -22.39 12.65 6.56
C PHE A 93 -23.58 11.89 5.94
N VAL A 94 -23.32 10.99 5.02
CA VAL A 94 -24.25 9.92 4.66
C VAL A 94 -23.59 8.63 5.12
N PRO A 95 -24.14 7.92 6.13
CA PRO A 95 -23.61 6.61 6.52
C PRO A 95 -23.79 5.65 5.35
N SER A 96 -22.76 5.48 4.58
CA SER A 96 -22.70 4.49 3.52
C SER A 96 -21.90 3.27 4.00
N LEU A 97 -22.13 2.12 3.37
CA LEU A 97 -21.48 0.85 3.70
C LEU A 97 -19.93 0.93 3.72
N TYR A 98 -19.33 1.97 3.14
CA TYR A 98 -17.86 2.18 3.11
C TYR A 98 -17.33 3.14 4.20
N ASP A 99 -18.21 3.80 4.99
CA ASP A 99 -17.81 4.70 6.10
C ASP A 99 -17.56 3.95 7.42
N VAL A 100 -17.54 2.64 7.39
CA VAL A 100 -17.29 1.81 8.56
C VAL A 100 -15.79 1.84 8.89
N ALA A 101 -15.45 2.03 10.17
CA ALA A 101 -14.07 1.97 10.61
C ALA A 101 -13.44 0.62 10.28
N THR A 102 -12.34 0.62 9.51
CA THR A 102 -11.64 -0.61 9.09
C THR A 102 -11.17 -1.41 10.30
N LYS A 103 -11.49 -2.70 10.32
CA LYS A 103 -11.12 -3.65 11.38
C LYS A 103 -10.35 -4.84 10.79
N ASP A 104 -9.43 -5.39 11.58
CA ASP A 104 -8.71 -6.63 11.26
C ASP A 104 -8.69 -7.54 12.49
N SER A 105 -8.63 -8.84 12.25
CA SER A 105 -8.55 -9.85 13.29
C SER A 105 -7.19 -9.83 13.96
N ARG A 106 -7.18 -9.58 15.28
CA ARG A 106 -5.96 -9.53 16.08
C ARG A 106 -5.23 -10.86 16.10
N SER A 107 -5.96 -11.96 16.06
CA SER A 107 -5.42 -13.32 16.24
C SER A 107 -4.43 -13.73 15.15
N ILE A 108 -4.52 -13.14 13.95
CA ILE A 108 -3.69 -13.46 12.79
C ILE A 108 -2.87 -12.27 12.23
N MET A 109 -2.83 -11.13 12.92
CA MET A 109 -2.12 -9.95 12.42
C MET A 109 -0.59 -10.07 12.41
N ASP A 110 -0.02 -10.95 13.22
CA ASP A 110 1.43 -11.14 13.37
C ASP A 110 2.03 -12.19 12.43
N VAL A 111 1.19 -12.83 11.60
CA VAL A 111 1.62 -13.75 10.55
C VAL A 111 0.97 -13.40 9.22
N ALA A 112 1.66 -13.64 8.12
CA ALA A 112 1.09 -13.42 6.80
C ALA A 112 0.23 -14.62 6.40
N VAL A 113 -1.10 -14.49 6.49
CA VAL A 113 -2.06 -15.51 6.02
C VAL A 113 -2.35 -15.39 4.52
N PHE A 114 -1.52 -14.65 3.80
CA PHE A 114 -1.59 -14.32 2.39
C PHE A 114 -0.19 -14.13 1.82
N ARG A 115 -0.05 -14.17 0.51
CA ARG A 115 1.22 -13.83 -0.15
C ARG A 115 1.44 -12.32 -0.21
N LEU A 116 2.70 -11.90 -0.09
CA LEU A 116 3.10 -10.49 -0.16
C LEU A 116 3.51 -10.04 -1.56
N SER A 117 3.76 -10.97 -2.47
CA SER A 117 4.19 -10.71 -3.85
C SER A 117 3.00 -10.72 -4.81
N LYS A 118 2.96 -9.77 -5.76
CA LYS A 118 2.02 -9.80 -6.89
C LYS A 118 2.40 -10.85 -7.94
N LYS A 119 3.71 -11.11 -8.12
CA LYS A 119 4.26 -11.97 -9.18
C LYS A 119 4.24 -13.44 -8.81
N ASP A 120 4.68 -13.77 -7.60
CA ASP A 120 4.73 -15.14 -7.11
C ASP A 120 3.35 -15.54 -6.56
N LYS A 121 2.67 -16.45 -7.28
CA LYS A 121 1.31 -16.90 -6.94
C LYS A 121 1.28 -17.93 -5.82
N ARG A 122 2.38 -18.63 -5.54
CA ARG A 122 2.49 -19.69 -4.53
C ARG A 122 1.41 -20.77 -4.65
N ALA A 123 1.11 -21.19 -5.88
CA ALA A 123 0.08 -22.19 -6.14
C ALA A 123 0.44 -23.56 -5.50
N GLY A 124 -0.49 -24.14 -4.76
CA GLY A 124 -0.31 -25.43 -4.07
C GLY A 124 0.68 -25.42 -2.89
N GLU A 125 1.24 -24.27 -2.54
CA GLU A 125 2.20 -24.18 -1.43
C GLU A 125 1.53 -24.18 -0.07
N THR A 126 2.29 -24.63 0.93
CA THR A 126 1.91 -24.55 2.35
C THR A 126 2.97 -23.78 3.12
N ILE A 127 2.53 -22.77 3.87
CA ILE A 127 3.38 -22.02 4.81
C ILE A 127 2.96 -22.41 6.22
N ARG A 128 3.95 -22.65 7.10
CA ARG A 128 3.72 -22.94 8.50
C ARG A 128 4.45 -21.93 9.38
N TYR A 129 3.73 -21.42 10.36
CA TYR A 129 4.22 -20.51 11.39
C TYR A 129 4.09 -21.18 12.74
N ASP A 130 5.22 -21.56 13.34
CA ASP A 130 5.22 -22.12 14.69
C ASP A 130 5.06 -20.99 15.72
N LEU A 131 4.17 -21.21 16.68
CA LEU A 131 3.84 -20.31 17.79
C LEU A 131 4.19 -20.99 19.11
N THR A 132 4.25 -20.23 20.18
CA THR A 132 4.54 -20.74 21.54
C THR A 132 3.54 -21.80 22.02
N ASP A 133 2.28 -21.68 21.58
CA ASP A 133 1.16 -22.52 21.99
C ASP A 133 0.56 -23.38 20.88
N GLY A 134 1.25 -23.46 19.73
CA GLY A 134 0.77 -24.23 18.59
C GLY A 134 1.37 -23.79 17.25
N TYR A 135 0.55 -23.73 16.20
CA TYR A 135 0.99 -23.25 14.90
C TYR A 135 -0.18 -22.75 14.05
N VAL A 136 0.14 -21.90 13.07
CA VAL A 136 -0.73 -21.52 11.98
C VAL A 136 -0.18 -22.09 10.68
N GLU A 137 -1.00 -22.74 9.88
CA GLU A 137 -0.65 -23.29 8.58
C GLU A 137 -1.57 -22.67 7.52
N VAL A 138 -0.97 -22.12 6.48
CA VAL A 138 -1.68 -21.49 5.35
C VAL A 138 -1.43 -22.32 4.10
N LYS A 139 -2.50 -22.84 3.50
CA LYS A 139 -2.45 -23.69 2.30
C LYS A 139 -3.07 -22.95 1.12
N ALA A 140 -2.34 -22.87 0.04
CA ALA A 140 -2.81 -22.31 -1.22
C ALA A 140 -3.53 -23.34 -2.08
N GLY A 141 -4.59 -22.91 -2.76
CA GLY A 141 -5.21 -23.67 -3.82
C GLY A 141 -4.39 -23.68 -5.12
N PRO A 142 -4.88 -24.38 -6.17
CA PRO A 142 -4.20 -24.47 -7.47
C PRO A 142 -4.07 -23.13 -8.18
N ASP A 143 -5.01 -22.20 -7.99
CA ASP A 143 -5.01 -20.86 -8.60
C ASP A 143 -4.05 -19.87 -7.90
N GLY A 144 -3.41 -20.34 -6.84
CA GLY A 144 -2.49 -19.57 -6.02
C GLY A 144 -3.07 -19.15 -4.67
N MET A 145 -2.18 -18.67 -3.81
CA MET A 145 -2.52 -18.13 -2.50
C MET A 145 -3.16 -16.75 -2.64
N ALA A 146 -4.19 -16.45 -1.84
CA ALA A 146 -4.72 -15.10 -1.72
C ALA A 146 -3.60 -14.10 -1.46
N SER A 147 -3.65 -12.95 -2.10
CA SER A 147 -2.69 -11.87 -1.87
C SER A 147 -3.14 -10.97 -0.73
N VAL A 148 -2.20 -10.17 -0.21
CA VAL A 148 -2.52 -9.13 0.78
C VAL A 148 -3.53 -8.11 0.27
N TRP A 149 -3.66 -7.94 -1.05
CA TRP A 149 -4.66 -7.06 -1.68
C TRP A 149 -6.02 -7.74 -1.84
N ASP A 150 -6.08 -9.08 -2.00
CA ASP A 150 -7.33 -9.85 -1.96
C ASP A 150 -7.92 -9.82 -0.55
N TYR A 151 -7.05 -9.84 0.47
CA TYR A 151 -7.44 -9.78 1.88
C TYR A 151 -8.19 -8.48 2.27
N ASP A 152 -8.10 -7.43 1.47
CA ASP A 152 -8.88 -6.20 1.65
C ASP A 152 -10.40 -6.47 1.72
N ILE A 153 -10.89 -7.48 0.99
CA ILE A 153 -12.31 -7.92 1.03
C ILE A 153 -12.65 -8.52 2.39
N VAL A 154 -11.72 -9.28 2.97
CA VAL A 154 -11.88 -9.85 4.33
C VAL A 154 -11.91 -8.74 5.38
N LEU A 155 -11.03 -7.74 5.26
CA LEU A 155 -11.06 -6.56 6.14
C LEU A 155 -12.40 -5.82 6.07
N MET A 156 -12.97 -5.67 4.87
CA MET A 156 -14.30 -5.08 4.71
C MET A 156 -15.36 -5.92 5.42
N ALA A 157 -15.35 -7.24 5.24
CA ALA A 157 -16.30 -8.14 5.89
C ALA A 157 -16.20 -8.09 7.42
N ILE A 158 -14.98 -8.13 7.99
CA ILE A 158 -14.74 -8.00 9.44
C ILE A 158 -15.27 -6.65 9.95
N SER A 159 -15.02 -5.57 9.22
CA SER A 159 -15.42 -4.22 9.60
C SER A 159 -16.93 -4.08 9.69
N HIS A 160 -17.64 -4.54 8.65
CA HIS A 160 -19.11 -4.51 8.61
C HIS A 160 -19.76 -5.43 9.66
N LEU A 161 -19.19 -6.62 9.85
CA LEU A 161 -19.65 -7.54 10.89
C LEU A 161 -19.49 -6.93 12.28
N THR A 162 -18.35 -6.27 12.53
CA THR A 162 -18.09 -5.59 13.82
C THR A 162 -19.08 -4.45 14.04
N GLU A 163 -19.31 -3.62 13.03
CA GLU A 163 -20.26 -2.51 13.13
C GLU A 163 -21.70 -3.00 13.34
N ALA A 164 -22.13 -4.04 12.61
CA ALA A 164 -23.45 -4.63 12.79
C ALA A 164 -23.61 -5.21 14.22
N MET A 165 -22.56 -5.85 14.75
CA MET A 165 -22.55 -6.38 16.11
C MET A 165 -22.59 -5.26 17.16
N ASN A 166 -21.88 -4.15 16.93
CA ASN A 166 -21.95 -2.98 17.82
C ASN A 166 -23.37 -2.41 17.86
N ARG A 167 -24.02 -2.24 16.69
CA ARG A 167 -25.43 -1.79 16.61
C ARG A 167 -26.38 -2.72 17.36
N TYR A 168 -26.19 -4.04 17.20
CA TYR A 168 -26.99 -5.03 17.94
C TYR A 168 -26.81 -4.88 19.48
N ARG A 169 -25.55 -4.75 19.93
CA ARG A 169 -25.24 -4.55 21.37
C ARG A 169 -25.83 -3.25 21.94
N ASP A 170 -25.91 -2.22 21.09
CA ASP A 170 -26.56 -0.93 21.43
C ASP A 170 -28.10 -0.99 21.35
N GLY A 171 -28.70 -2.15 21.08
CA GLY A 171 -30.14 -2.31 20.88
C GLY A 171 -30.66 -1.73 19.56
N ARG A 172 -29.81 -1.51 18.60
CA ARG A 172 -30.13 -0.93 17.27
C ARG A 172 -29.91 -1.96 16.17
N GLY A 173 -30.87 -2.80 15.91
CA GLY A 173 -30.84 -3.80 14.86
C GLY A 173 -30.79 -5.23 15.37
N GLU A 174 -30.70 -6.17 14.43
CA GLU A 174 -30.66 -7.61 14.70
C GLU A 174 -29.23 -8.12 14.83
N LYS A 175 -29.05 -9.29 15.48
CA LYS A 175 -27.78 -9.99 15.53
C LYS A 175 -27.33 -10.32 14.11
N PRO A 176 -26.12 -9.93 13.69
CA PRO A 176 -25.66 -10.18 12.32
C PRO A 176 -25.53 -11.67 12.03
N GLY A 177 -25.90 -12.05 10.80
CA GLY A 177 -25.69 -13.39 10.26
C GLY A 177 -24.29 -13.56 9.65
N LEU A 178 -24.10 -14.73 8.99
CA LEU A 178 -22.83 -15.09 8.36
C LEU A 178 -22.65 -14.51 6.95
N THR A 179 -23.70 -13.92 6.36
CA THR A 179 -23.68 -13.51 4.95
C THR A 179 -23.46 -12.01 4.80
N PHE A 180 -22.44 -11.63 4.04
CA PHE A 180 -22.12 -10.27 3.68
C PHE A 180 -22.37 -10.02 2.19
N ARG A 181 -23.11 -8.95 1.82
CA ARG A 181 -23.60 -8.70 0.46
C ARG A 181 -23.26 -7.30 -0.04
N PRO A 182 -22.00 -7.00 -0.35
CA PRO A 182 -21.62 -5.70 -0.90
C PRO A 182 -21.82 -5.62 -2.41
N HIS A 183 -22.08 -4.42 -2.93
CA HIS A 183 -21.83 -4.11 -4.33
C HIS A 183 -20.33 -4.02 -4.60
N VAL A 184 -19.90 -4.38 -5.82
CA VAL A 184 -18.46 -4.31 -6.18
C VAL A 184 -17.93 -2.88 -6.06
N SER A 185 -18.74 -1.86 -6.42
CA SER A 185 -18.38 -0.45 -6.25
C SER A 185 -18.10 -0.07 -4.79
N GLU A 186 -18.82 -0.68 -3.83
CA GLU A 186 -18.60 -0.47 -2.40
C GLU A 186 -17.28 -1.11 -1.95
N ILE A 187 -16.96 -2.32 -2.45
CA ILE A 187 -15.67 -2.97 -2.20
C ILE A 187 -14.53 -2.07 -2.70
N LEU A 188 -14.63 -1.56 -3.95
CA LEU A 188 -13.60 -0.73 -4.54
C LEU A 188 -13.40 0.57 -3.76
N LYS A 189 -14.47 1.24 -3.35
CA LYS A 189 -14.41 2.45 -2.52
C LYS A 189 -13.80 2.16 -1.15
N PHE A 190 -14.29 1.14 -0.44
CA PHE A 190 -13.75 0.76 0.88
C PHE A 190 -12.23 0.48 0.80
N CYS A 191 -11.79 -0.25 -0.23
CA CYS A 191 -10.39 -0.57 -0.46
C CYS A 191 -9.60 0.59 -1.13
N ARG A 192 -10.23 1.76 -1.29
CA ARG A 192 -9.66 2.96 -1.91
C ARG A 192 -9.08 2.68 -3.29
N ARG A 193 -9.75 1.86 -4.10
CA ARG A 193 -9.37 1.50 -5.47
C ARG A 193 -10.17 2.33 -6.48
N SER A 194 -9.58 2.56 -7.65
CA SER A 194 -10.28 3.24 -8.75
C SER A 194 -11.45 2.39 -9.26
N ASP A 195 -12.53 3.05 -9.68
CA ASP A 195 -13.70 2.41 -10.29
C ASP A 195 -13.45 2.19 -11.81
N GLY A 196 -12.72 1.14 -12.14
CA GLY A 196 -12.37 0.76 -13.52
C GLY A 196 -12.81 -0.66 -13.86
N GLY A 197 -13.17 -0.90 -15.14
CA GLY A 197 -13.67 -2.22 -15.61
C GLY A 197 -12.78 -3.39 -15.20
N ARG A 198 -11.47 -3.26 -15.34
CA ARG A 198 -10.50 -4.29 -14.93
C ARG A 198 -10.60 -4.65 -13.45
N GLN A 199 -10.90 -3.68 -12.58
CA GLN A 199 -11.03 -3.94 -11.13
C GLN A 199 -12.21 -4.86 -10.83
N TYR A 200 -13.30 -4.76 -11.60
CA TYR A 200 -14.45 -5.63 -11.47
C TYR A 200 -14.14 -7.08 -11.89
N GLU A 201 -13.37 -7.27 -12.95
CA GLU A 201 -12.92 -8.59 -13.41
C GLU A 201 -11.98 -9.26 -12.40
N GLU A 202 -11.17 -8.50 -11.71
CA GLU A 202 -10.23 -8.99 -10.69
C GLU A 202 -10.94 -9.50 -9.41
N ILE A 203 -12.17 -9.05 -9.12
CA ILE A 203 -12.90 -9.41 -7.89
C ILE A 203 -13.19 -10.92 -7.83
N GLU A 204 -13.72 -11.52 -8.90
CA GLU A 204 -14.03 -12.95 -8.90
C GLU A 204 -12.79 -13.80 -8.66
N GLY A 205 -11.70 -13.52 -9.37
CA GLY A 205 -10.43 -14.19 -9.12
C GLY A 205 -9.86 -13.97 -7.71
N ALA A 206 -10.13 -12.82 -7.08
CA ALA A 206 -9.76 -12.57 -5.69
C ALA A 206 -10.59 -13.46 -4.74
N LEU A 207 -11.90 -13.60 -4.99
CA LEU A 207 -12.79 -14.46 -4.20
C LEU A 207 -12.40 -15.94 -4.32
N ASP A 208 -12.03 -16.41 -5.52
CA ASP A 208 -11.51 -17.75 -5.74
C ASP A 208 -10.27 -18.02 -4.90
N ARG A 209 -9.29 -17.12 -4.94
CA ARG A 209 -8.08 -17.26 -4.15
C ARG A 209 -8.36 -17.20 -2.65
N LEU A 210 -9.24 -16.32 -2.19
CA LEU A 210 -9.63 -16.22 -0.78
C LEU A 210 -10.31 -17.48 -0.28
N LYS A 211 -11.25 -18.04 -1.05
CA LYS A 211 -11.94 -19.30 -0.72
C LYS A 211 -10.97 -20.48 -0.67
N ASN A 212 -10.06 -20.55 -1.64
CA ASN A 212 -9.12 -21.66 -1.80
C ASN A 212 -7.83 -21.50 -0.95
N THR A 213 -7.66 -20.38 -0.25
CA THR A 213 -6.57 -20.22 0.75
C THR A 213 -7.10 -20.64 2.12
N THR A 214 -6.69 -21.83 2.57
CA THR A 214 -7.12 -22.38 3.87
C THR A 214 -6.15 -22.00 4.97
N ILE A 215 -6.68 -21.49 6.08
CA ILE A 215 -5.95 -21.28 7.32
C ILE A 215 -6.28 -22.41 8.27
N LYS A 216 -5.25 -23.13 8.77
CA LYS A 216 -5.37 -24.08 9.84
C LYS A 216 -4.69 -23.53 11.09
N ILE A 217 -5.46 -23.33 12.13
CA ILE A 217 -4.98 -22.85 13.43
C ILE A 217 -5.00 -24.03 14.40
N VAL A 218 -3.86 -24.31 14.99
CA VAL A 218 -3.73 -25.34 16.03
C VAL A 218 -3.25 -24.67 17.31
N ARG A 219 -3.99 -24.84 18.39
CA ARG A 219 -3.65 -24.34 19.73
C ARG A 219 -3.60 -25.48 20.70
N THR A 220 -2.68 -25.38 21.65
CA THR A 220 -2.54 -26.33 22.76
C THR A 220 -2.74 -25.55 24.05
N THR A 221 -3.82 -25.86 24.75
CA THR A 221 -4.22 -25.15 25.95
C THR A 221 -4.37 -26.11 27.11
N ARG A 222 -4.09 -25.64 28.34
CA ARG A 222 -4.36 -26.38 29.57
C ARG A 222 -5.45 -25.62 30.35
N LYS A 223 -6.64 -26.22 30.43
CA LYS A 223 -7.76 -25.65 31.21
C LYS A 223 -7.67 -26.12 32.66
N GLY A 224 -7.12 -25.26 33.55
CA GLY A 224 -7.05 -25.52 35.01
C GLY A 224 -5.78 -26.24 35.48
N ARG A 225 -5.52 -26.11 36.78
CA ARG A 225 -4.34 -26.73 37.46
C ARG A 225 -4.54 -28.25 37.54
N GLY A 226 -3.68 -29.05 36.90
CA GLY A 226 -3.78 -30.51 36.87
C GLY A 226 -4.60 -31.08 35.69
N SER A 227 -5.22 -30.27 34.83
CA SER A 227 -5.95 -30.77 33.69
C SER A 227 -5.02 -31.25 32.54
N ARG A 228 -5.56 -32.16 31.69
CA ARG A 228 -4.83 -32.65 30.52
C ARG A 228 -4.60 -31.50 29.52
N LEU A 229 -3.50 -31.57 28.79
CA LEU A 229 -3.21 -30.72 27.67
C LEU A 229 -4.22 -31.03 26.54
N MET A 230 -4.98 -30.04 26.14
CA MET A 230 -5.96 -30.14 25.06
C MET A 230 -5.39 -29.51 23.79
N ARG A 231 -5.50 -30.22 22.67
CA ARG A 231 -5.14 -29.70 21.35
C ARG A 231 -6.43 -29.46 20.59
N GLU A 232 -6.62 -28.19 20.23
CA GLU A 232 -7.70 -27.74 19.34
C GLU A 232 -7.13 -27.45 17.97
N ALA A 233 -7.81 -27.88 16.91
CA ALA A 233 -7.43 -27.61 15.53
C ALA A 233 -8.67 -27.24 14.75
N GLN A 234 -8.62 -26.12 14.05
CA GLN A 234 -9.65 -25.69 13.11
C GLN A 234 -9.01 -25.32 11.77
N ALA A 235 -9.71 -25.55 10.66
CA ALA A 235 -9.24 -25.24 9.33
C ALA A 235 -10.43 -24.72 8.50
N GLU A 236 -10.30 -23.50 8.01
CA GLU A 236 -11.32 -22.83 7.20
C GLU A 236 -10.66 -21.97 6.13
N GLY A 237 -11.39 -21.58 5.08
CA GLY A 237 -10.94 -20.60 4.11
C GLY A 237 -10.82 -19.19 4.71
N LEU A 238 -10.17 -18.28 4.01
CA LEU A 238 -10.20 -16.87 4.36
C LEU A 238 -11.60 -16.26 4.20
N ILE A 239 -12.41 -16.83 3.29
CA ILE A 239 -13.85 -16.66 3.21
C ILE A 239 -14.51 -18.04 3.12
N GLY A 240 -15.80 -18.13 3.42
CA GLY A 240 -16.62 -19.32 3.20
C GLY A 240 -17.01 -19.44 1.72
N ASN A 241 -18.28 -19.84 1.47
CA ASN A 241 -18.81 -19.84 0.12
C ASN A 241 -19.02 -18.41 -0.39
N TYR A 242 -18.99 -18.23 -1.70
CA TYR A 242 -19.37 -16.97 -2.31
C TYR A 242 -20.25 -17.18 -3.53
N LYS A 243 -20.98 -16.12 -3.89
CA LYS A 243 -21.79 -16.03 -5.11
C LYS A 243 -21.58 -14.66 -5.73
N THR A 244 -21.41 -14.61 -7.04
CA THR A 244 -21.39 -13.38 -7.81
C THR A 244 -22.68 -13.23 -8.59
N VAL A 245 -23.16 -11.99 -8.73
CA VAL A 245 -24.27 -11.61 -9.60
C VAL A 245 -23.73 -10.62 -10.61
N SER A 246 -23.82 -10.95 -11.89
CA SER A 246 -23.29 -10.15 -13.00
C SER A 246 -24.41 -9.62 -13.87
N TYR A 247 -24.17 -8.50 -14.54
CA TYR A 247 -25.06 -7.99 -15.58
C TYR A 247 -24.96 -8.90 -16.81
N ALA A 248 -26.12 -9.32 -17.33
CA ALA A 248 -26.18 -10.29 -18.43
C ALA A 248 -25.65 -9.73 -19.77
N ASP A 249 -25.75 -8.43 -19.98
CA ASP A 249 -25.31 -7.72 -21.19
C ASP A 249 -23.80 -7.49 -21.26
N THR A 250 -23.15 -7.23 -20.10
CA THR A 250 -21.73 -6.91 -20.01
C THR A 250 -20.89 -8.01 -19.37
N GLY A 251 -21.49 -8.98 -18.70
CA GLY A 251 -20.82 -9.99 -17.87
C GLY A 251 -20.15 -9.39 -16.61
N ARG A 252 -20.26 -8.06 -16.40
CA ARG A 252 -19.60 -7.35 -15.29
C ARG A 252 -20.26 -7.74 -13.96
N VAL A 253 -19.44 -8.15 -12.97
CA VAL A 253 -19.92 -8.46 -11.63
C VAL A 253 -20.49 -7.21 -10.97
N ALA A 254 -21.75 -7.26 -10.55
CA ALA A 254 -22.44 -6.14 -9.90
C ALA A 254 -22.42 -6.25 -8.38
N MET A 255 -22.73 -7.43 -7.88
CA MET A 255 -22.87 -7.71 -6.45
C MET A 255 -22.20 -9.04 -6.10
N VAL A 256 -21.70 -9.10 -4.89
CA VAL A 256 -21.07 -10.28 -4.32
C VAL A 256 -21.80 -10.67 -3.04
N GLU A 257 -22.02 -11.96 -2.86
CA GLU A 257 -22.44 -12.53 -1.59
C GLU A 257 -21.31 -13.40 -1.06
N VAL A 258 -20.81 -13.10 0.13
CA VAL A 258 -19.69 -13.78 0.77
C VAL A 258 -20.14 -14.35 2.11
N GLU A 259 -19.89 -15.61 2.33
CA GLU A 259 -20.05 -16.24 3.64
C GLU A 259 -18.82 -15.95 4.50
N ILE A 260 -19.05 -15.36 5.66
CA ILE A 260 -18.01 -15.09 6.65
C ILE A 260 -17.62 -16.40 7.32
N PRO A 261 -16.32 -16.77 7.33
CA PRO A 261 -15.92 -18.05 7.94
C PRO A 261 -16.15 -18.06 9.46
N GLY A 262 -16.40 -19.24 9.97
CA GLY A 262 -16.76 -19.43 11.38
C GLY A 262 -15.74 -18.88 12.36
N TRP A 263 -14.45 -18.92 12.03
CA TRP A 263 -13.41 -18.37 12.91
C TRP A 263 -13.52 -16.83 13.09
N ILE A 264 -13.87 -16.07 12.01
CA ILE A 264 -14.13 -14.63 12.11
C ILE A 264 -15.42 -14.38 12.90
N TYR A 265 -16.46 -15.15 12.62
CA TYR A 265 -17.75 -14.98 13.27
C TYR A 265 -17.65 -15.21 14.79
N ARG A 266 -16.94 -16.26 15.22
CA ARG A 266 -16.68 -16.52 16.64
C ARG A 266 -15.92 -15.37 17.30
N GLU A 267 -14.88 -14.85 16.64
CA GLU A 267 -14.05 -13.77 17.16
C GLU A 267 -14.80 -12.43 17.31
N VAL A 268 -15.71 -12.14 16.38
CA VAL A 268 -16.42 -10.84 16.35
C VAL A 268 -17.76 -10.89 17.09
N VAL A 269 -18.52 -11.97 16.89
CA VAL A 269 -19.93 -12.06 17.33
C VAL A 269 -20.11 -12.86 18.61
N GLU A 270 -19.39 -13.97 18.75
CA GLU A 270 -19.58 -14.89 19.88
C GLU A 270 -18.64 -14.58 21.06
N ALA A 271 -17.51 -13.91 20.80
CA ALA A 271 -16.61 -13.51 21.86
C ALA A 271 -17.21 -12.38 22.72
N GLU A 272 -17.08 -12.48 24.04
CA GLU A 272 -17.48 -11.41 24.97
C GLU A 272 -16.71 -10.10 24.67
N ASN A 273 -15.42 -10.23 24.39
CA ASN A 273 -14.54 -9.13 24.00
C ASN A 273 -13.97 -9.41 22.60
N PRO A 274 -14.50 -8.78 21.56
CA PRO A 274 -14.02 -8.98 20.19
C PRO A 274 -12.54 -8.66 20.05
N GLU A 275 -11.75 -9.61 19.55
CA GLU A 275 -10.32 -9.42 19.31
C GLU A 275 -10.05 -8.80 17.93
N VAL A 276 -10.63 -7.61 17.69
CA VAL A 276 -10.41 -6.84 16.45
C VAL A 276 -9.69 -5.54 16.75
N LEU A 277 -8.80 -5.14 15.85
CA LEU A 277 -8.07 -3.88 15.93
C LEU A 277 -8.48 -2.95 14.80
N THR A 278 -8.64 -1.67 15.11
CA THR A 278 -8.88 -0.64 14.09
C THR A 278 -7.62 -0.46 13.25
N VAL A 279 -7.79 -0.42 11.94
CA VAL A 279 -6.75 -0.22 10.93
C VAL A 279 -6.94 1.16 10.32
N HIS A 280 -5.85 1.92 10.16
CA HIS A 280 -5.91 3.26 9.58
C HIS A 280 -6.36 3.19 8.11
N PRO A 281 -7.25 4.08 7.62
CA PRO A 281 -7.76 4.03 6.24
C PRO A 281 -6.67 4.10 5.16
N ALA A 282 -5.55 4.79 5.42
CA ALA A 282 -4.41 4.82 4.50
C ALA A 282 -3.67 3.48 4.35
N PHE A 283 -4.01 2.45 5.14
CA PHE A 283 -3.51 1.09 4.95
C PHE A 283 -3.72 0.58 3.53
N PHE A 284 -4.88 0.85 2.95
CA PHE A 284 -5.19 0.44 1.58
C PHE A 284 -4.33 1.12 0.51
N LEU A 285 -3.68 2.23 0.85
CA LEU A 285 -2.77 2.95 -0.05
C LEU A 285 -1.34 2.40 -0.02
N ILE A 286 -0.98 1.58 0.97
CA ILE A 286 0.35 0.97 1.04
C ILE A 286 0.52 0.02 -0.15
N GLU A 287 1.44 0.33 -1.08
CA GLU A 287 1.69 -0.48 -2.27
C GLU A 287 2.53 -1.73 -2.02
N PRO A 288 3.68 -1.68 -1.30
CA PRO A 288 4.46 -2.88 -1.06
C PRO A 288 3.73 -3.85 -0.12
N GLY A 289 3.58 -5.12 -0.54
CA GLY A 289 2.94 -6.13 0.32
C GLY A 289 3.66 -6.32 1.66
N ILE A 290 5.00 -6.22 1.67
CA ILE A 290 5.78 -6.21 2.91
C ILE A 290 5.42 -5.00 3.79
N GLY A 291 5.17 -3.83 3.22
CA GLY A 291 4.73 -2.64 3.98
C GLY A 291 3.37 -2.86 4.65
N ARG A 292 2.41 -3.48 3.96
CA ARG A 292 1.11 -3.86 4.54
C ARG A 292 1.25 -4.86 5.68
N PHE A 293 2.11 -5.85 5.51
CA PHE A 293 2.41 -6.82 6.58
C PHE A 293 3.05 -6.13 7.79
N LEU A 294 4.04 -5.26 7.58
CA LEU A 294 4.69 -4.52 8.65
C LEU A 294 3.72 -3.61 9.42
N TYR A 295 2.81 -2.94 8.71
CA TYR A 295 1.78 -2.14 9.37
C TYR A 295 0.91 -3.00 10.31
N ARG A 296 0.46 -4.18 9.86
CA ARG A 296 -0.33 -5.10 10.69
C ARG A 296 0.44 -5.58 11.92
N VAL A 297 1.71 -5.96 11.73
CA VAL A 297 2.59 -6.34 12.86
C VAL A 297 2.77 -5.18 13.83
N ALA A 298 3.06 -3.97 13.35
CA ALA A 298 3.20 -2.79 14.19
C ALA A 298 1.91 -2.49 14.96
N ARG A 299 0.76 -2.54 14.29
CA ARG A 299 -0.55 -2.29 14.91
C ARG A 299 -0.86 -3.26 16.04
N ARG A 300 -0.52 -4.56 15.85
CA ARG A 300 -0.72 -5.59 16.85
C ARG A 300 0.29 -5.51 17.99
N ALA A 301 1.58 -5.35 17.67
CA ALA A 301 2.66 -5.47 18.63
C ALA A 301 2.94 -4.17 19.41
N ALA A 302 2.95 -3.02 18.70
CA ALA A 302 3.23 -1.74 19.33
C ALA A 302 1.97 -1.03 19.85
N GLY A 303 0.82 -1.23 19.20
CA GLY A 303 -0.42 -0.53 19.58
C GLY A 303 -0.25 0.99 19.52
N LYS A 304 -0.31 1.69 20.64
CA LYS A 304 -0.01 3.12 20.79
C LYS A 304 1.37 3.37 21.45
N GLY A 305 2.22 2.37 21.54
CA GLY A 305 3.55 2.44 22.11
C GLY A 305 4.64 2.05 21.12
N GLU A 306 5.57 1.22 21.55
CA GLU A 306 6.71 0.74 20.79
C GLU A 306 6.79 -0.80 20.87
N ALA A 307 7.25 -1.41 19.78
CA ALA A 307 7.61 -2.83 19.75
C ALA A 307 8.93 -3.03 19.00
N ARG A 308 9.68 -4.06 19.42
CA ARG A 308 10.99 -4.40 18.86
C ARG A 308 11.01 -5.87 18.44
N TRP A 309 11.26 -6.12 17.17
CA TRP A 309 11.33 -7.47 16.61
C TRP A 309 12.60 -7.67 15.80
N ALA A 310 13.27 -8.82 16.00
CA ALA A 310 14.40 -9.19 15.15
C ALA A 310 13.97 -9.31 13.69
N PHE A 311 14.80 -8.87 12.74
CA PHE A 311 14.54 -9.01 11.30
C PHE A 311 14.27 -10.47 10.92
N ARG A 312 14.96 -11.41 11.59
CA ARG A 312 14.75 -12.85 11.40
C ARG A 312 13.32 -13.27 11.72
N THR A 313 12.79 -12.82 12.86
CA THR A 313 11.42 -13.11 13.29
C THR A 313 10.40 -12.53 12.29
N ILE A 314 10.61 -11.30 11.81
CA ILE A 314 9.72 -10.69 10.82
C ILE A 314 9.76 -11.46 9.50
N TYR A 315 10.94 -11.88 9.06
CA TYR A 315 11.11 -12.71 7.86
C TYR A 315 10.33 -14.03 7.97
N GLU A 316 10.48 -14.75 9.06
CA GLU A 316 9.78 -16.00 9.33
C GLU A 316 8.26 -15.82 9.39
N ARG A 317 7.79 -14.73 10.01
CA ARG A 317 6.35 -14.40 10.11
C ARG A 317 5.77 -13.85 8.82
N SER A 318 6.59 -13.34 7.93
CA SER A 318 6.14 -12.78 6.63
C SER A 318 5.80 -13.84 5.60
N GLY A 319 6.26 -15.09 5.79
CA GLY A 319 6.15 -16.14 4.78
C GLY A 319 6.83 -15.79 3.45
N SER A 320 7.85 -14.93 3.47
CA SER A 320 8.56 -14.52 2.25
C SER A 320 9.22 -15.72 1.55
N ALA A 321 9.02 -15.84 0.25
CA ALA A 321 9.64 -16.88 -0.58
C ALA A 321 11.10 -16.55 -0.95
N GLY A 322 11.52 -15.28 -0.84
CA GLY A 322 12.88 -14.84 -1.12
C GLY A 322 13.87 -15.20 -0.01
N THR A 323 15.17 -15.02 -0.29
CA THR A 323 16.20 -15.20 0.73
C THR A 323 16.11 -14.15 1.85
N PHE A 324 16.60 -14.49 3.04
CA PHE A 324 16.67 -13.54 4.16
C PHE A 324 17.44 -12.26 3.81
N LYS A 325 18.52 -12.37 3.02
CA LYS A 325 19.29 -11.20 2.55
C LYS A 325 18.44 -10.25 1.71
N GLU A 326 17.66 -10.80 0.78
CA GLU A 326 16.78 -10.01 -0.07
C GLU A 326 15.63 -9.39 0.75
N PHE A 327 15.07 -10.16 1.67
CA PHE A 327 14.06 -9.64 2.60
C PHE A 327 14.59 -8.45 3.42
N CYS A 328 15.79 -8.56 3.99
CA CYS A 328 16.42 -7.45 4.71
C CYS A 328 16.61 -6.21 3.83
N ARG A 329 16.98 -6.40 2.55
CA ARG A 329 17.11 -5.29 1.61
C ARG A 329 15.76 -4.59 1.38
N LEU A 330 14.70 -5.34 1.17
CA LEU A 330 13.34 -4.80 1.01
C LEU A 330 12.86 -4.10 2.29
N LEU A 331 13.07 -4.71 3.45
CA LEU A 331 12.70 -4.14 4.74
C LEU A 331 13.41 -2.81 5.00
N ARG A 332 14.71 -2.71 4.73
CA ARG A 332 15.46 -1.45 4.82
C ARG A 332 14.97 -0.40 3.86
N GLY A 333 14.48 -0.79 2.67
CA GLY A 333 13.82 0.11 1.75
C GLY A 333 12.55 0.76 2.36
N ILE A 334 11.72 -0.03 3.07
CA ILE A 334 10.54 0.50 3.77
C ILE A 334 10.95 1.40 4.96
N ILE A 335 11.98 1.01 5.72
CA ILE A 335 12.50 1.81 6.84
C ILE A 335 13.05 3.16 6.34
N ALA A 336 13.75 3.17 5.21
CA ALA A 336 14.33 4.39 4.65
C ALA A 336 13.26 5.38 4.17
N VAL A 337 12.17 4.91 3.60
CA VAL A 337 11.01 5.72 3.21
C VAL A 337 10.24 6.19 4.44
N ASN A 338 10.02 5.29 5.39
CA ASN A 338 9.39 5.53 6.70
C ASN A 338 8.05 6.29 6.66
N ASP A 339 7.17 5.95 5.72
CA ASP A 339 5.89 6.61 5.47
C ASP A 339 4.66 5.74 5.81
N LEU A 340 4.82 4.67 6.60
CA LEU A 340 3.69 3.88 7.05
C LEU A 340 2.73 4.73 7.91
N PRO A 341 1.42 4.59 7.72
CA PRO A 341 0.44 5.28 8.55
C PRO A 341 0.66 4.95 10.03
N GLU A 342 0.52 5.92 10.92
CA GLU A 342 0.60 5.81 12.39
C GLU A 342 1.96 5.34 12.94
N TYR A 343 2.83 4.67 12.17
CA TYR A 343 4.05 4.04 12.70
C TYR A 343 5.32 4.57 12.04
N GLY A 344 6.27 4.96 12.89
CA GLY A 344 7.66 5.16 12.53
C GLY A 344 8.43 3.85 12.63
N LEU A 345 9.31 3.61 11.65
CA LEU A 345 10.17 2.44 11.60
C LEU A 345 11.64 2.86 11.72
N SER A 346 12.42 2.14 12.50
CA SER A 346 13.87 2.30 12.56
C SER A 346 14.57 0.98 12.76
N GLU A 347 15.84 0.91 12.36
CA GLU A 347 16.71 -0.26 12.56
C GLU A 347 17.69 0.04 13.70
N VAL A 348 17.82 -0.87 14.63
CA VAL A 348 18.87 -0.84 15.66
C VAL A 348 19.64 -2.16 15.66
N GLN A 349 20.91 -2.10 16.05
CA GLN A 349 21.74 -3.30 16.13
C GLN A 349 21.48 -4.04 17.44
N GLY A 350 21.04 -5.28 17.35
CA GLY A 350 20.91 -6.20 18.51
C GLY A 350 22.10 -7.16 18.61
N LYS A 351 22.14 -7.94 19.67
CA LYS A 351 23.21 -8.95 19.90
C LYS A 351 23.22 -10.05 18.85
N GLU A 352 22.05 -10.47 18.35
CA GLU A 352 21.87 -11.56 17.38
C GLU A 352 21.56 -11.06 15.97
N GLY A 353 21.72 -9.79 15.70
CA GLY A 353 21.47 -9.17 14.40
C GLY A 353 20.55 -7.96 14.44
N PRO A 354 20.12 -7.46 13.28
CA PRO A 354 19.31 -6.25 13.21
C PRO A 354 17.92 -6.45 13.81
N ILE A 355 17.43 -5.42 14.49
CA ILE A 355 16.12 -5.34 15.14
C ILE A 355 15.34 -4.20 14.48
N LEU A 356 14.10 -4.46 14.09
CA LEU A 356 13.13 -3.43 13.72
C LEU A 356 12.47 -2.87 14.96
N VAL A 357 12.53 -1.56 15.11
CA VAL A 357 11.75 -0.80 16.07
C VAL A 357 10.55 -0.21 15.34
N MET A 358 9.36 -0.45 15.87
CA MET A 358 8.07 0.03 15.37
C MET A 358 7.46 0.91 16.46
N ALA A 359 7.42 2.22 16.26
CA ALA A 359 6.92 3.17 17.24
C ALA A 359 5.68 3.90 16.70
N TYR A 360 4.65 4.03 17.55
CA TYR A 360 3.48 4.86 17.23
C TYR A 360 3.90 6.34 17.17
N ARG A 361 3.55 7.06 16.10
CA ARG A 361 4.09 8.43 15.85
C ARG A 361 3.66 9.46 16.88
N ASP A 362 2.43 9.31 17.40
CA ASP A 362 1.88 10.22 18.41
C ASP A 362 2.09 9.71 19.84
N ALA A 363 2.98 8.72 20.05
CA ALA A 363 3.33 8.28 21.38
C ALA A 363 4.05 9.42 22.11
N VAL A 364 3.43 9.92 23.18
CA VAL A 364 4.11 10.82 24.12
C VAL A 364 5.33 10.06 24.66
N PRO A 365 6.56 10.60 24.59
CA PRO A 365 7.73 9.92 25.14
C PRO A 365 7.45 9.63 26.62
N SER A 366 7.44 8.35 26.99
CA SER A 366 7.34 7.93 28.39
C SER A 366 8.58 8.46 29.12
N ILE A 367 8.36 9.23 30.17
CA ILE A 367 9.40 9.90 30.97
C ILE A 367 10.34 8.89 31.69
N GLU A 368 10.10 7.58 31.55
CA GLU A 368 10.86 6.52 32.21
C GLU A 368 12.22 6.14 31.57
N SER A 369 12.57 6.65 30.40
CA SER A 369 13.87 6.34 29.76
C SER A 369 14.98 7.37 30.01
N ALA A 370 14.73 8.43 30.82
CA ALA A 370 15.68 9.52 31.06
C ALA A 370 16.43 9.41 32.42
N GLN A 371 16.31 8.32 33.17
CA GLN A 371 16.95 8.19 34.49
C GLN A 371 17.89 7.00 34.65
N VAL A 372 18.64 6.61 33.63
CA VAL A 372 19.75 5.62 33.77
C VAL A 372 21.01 6.09 33.04
N GLU A 373 21.29 7.40 33.02
CA GLU A 373 22.64 7.91 32.78
C GLU A 373 22.93 9.05 33.77
N GLY A 374 23.34 8.66 34.97
CA GLY A 374 23.73 9.65 35.99
C GLY A 374 23.81 9.05 37.39
N GLY A 375 24.73 8.13 37.58
CA GLY A 375 25.07 7.61 38.90
C GLY A 375 26.36 6.81 38.87
#